data_ed255ebb722fa536f32b359c52dac322
#
_entry.id   ed255ebb722fa536f32b359c52dac322
#
_cell.length_a   1.000
_cell.length_b   1.000
_cell.length_c   1.000
_cell.angle_alpha   90.00
_cell.angle_beta   90.00
_cell.angle_gamma   90.00
#
_symmetry.space_group_name_H-M   'P 1'
#
loop_
_entity.id
_entity.type
_entity.pdbx_description
1 polymer ?
#
loop_
_entity_poly.entity_id
_entity_poly.type
_entity_poly.pdbx_seq_one_letter_code
_entity_poly.pdbx_strand_id
1 'polypeptide(L)'
;LTLIKAPLEELSEKEDLTPGGRSNMNTAIRNVNALLRLTTNLINFERADTYSSALYVSEYELSTYMEEMINAFRAYADVKRVSLTYESNFLYMNVWLDKDKMDSILKNLISNALKYTPEGGSVHIFTAETEDNWSVEVKDTGIGIPASEQKKLFRMHFRGSNAINSKVTGSGIGLLLVWKLVRLHKGKINFSSTEGKGSCIKVIFPKKEK
;
A
#
# COMPACT_ATOMS: atom_id res chain seq x y z
N LEU A 1 6.87 -14.80 15.41
CA LEU A 1 7.68 -13.59 15.13
C LEU A 1 7.42 -12.47 16.13
N THR A 2 6.19 -12.30 16.63
CA THR A 2 5.86 -11.33 17.70
C THR A 2 6.63 -11.64 18.98
N LEU A 3 6.80 -12.93 19.32
CA LEU A 3 7.60 -13.40 20.47
C LEU A 3 9.11 -13.07 20.35
N ILE A 4 9.59 -12.75 19.16
CA ILE A 4 10.98 -12.32 18.93
C ILE A 4 11.08 -10.80 18.99
N LYS A 5 10.05 -10.09 18.52
CA LYS A 5 10.04 -8.63 18.45
C LYS A 5 10.00 -7.98 19.83
N ALA A 6 9.09 -8.42 20.69
CA ALA A 6 8.89 -7.82 22.01
C ALA A 6 10.16 -7.83 22.88
N PRO A 7 10.91 -8.96 23.03
CA PRO A 7 12.16 -8.95 23.77
C PRO A 7 13.24 -8.04 23.17
N LEU A 8 13.30 -7.91 21.84
CA LEU A 8 14.27 -7.01 21.20
C LEU A 8 13.95 -5.53 21.44
N GLU A 9 12.66 -5.18 21.44
CA GLU A 9 12.21 -3.81 21.76
C GLU A 9 12.47 -3.50 23.24
N GLU A 10 12.18 -4.44 24.15
CA GLU A 10 12.45 -4.30 25.57
C GLU A 10 13.96 -4.13 25.87
N LEU A 11 14.82 -4.93 25.25
CA LEU A 11 16.28 -4.78 25.36
C LEU A 11 16.76 -3.43 24.81
N SER A 12 16.17 -2.95 23.71
CA SER A 12 16.53 -1.67 23.11
C SER A 12 16.17 -0.47 23.99
N GLU A 13 15.13 -0.60 24.81
CA GLU A 13 14.63 0.48 25.68
C GLU A 13 15.25 0.47 27.08
N LYS A 14 15.50 -0.72 27.63
CA LYS A 14 15.87 -0.90 29.03
C LYS A 14 17.37 -1.10 29.28
N GLU A 15 18.15 -1.46 28.26
CA GLU A 15 19.57 -1.74 28.41
C GLU A 15 20.48 -0.63 27.90
N ASP A 16 21.55 -0.33 28.63
CA ASP A 16 22.62 0.57 28.21
C ASP A 16 23.51 -0.12 27.16
N LEU A 17 23.04 -0.07 25.90
CA LEU A 17 23.76 -0.64 24.79
C LEU A 17 24.91 0.25 24.32
N THR A 18 26.04 -0.34 24.01
CA THR A 18 27.11 0.34 23.30
C THR A 18 26.59 0.88 21.94
N PRO A 19 27.23 1.91 21.34
CA PRO A 19 26.81 2.42 20.03
C PRO A 19 26.71 1.33 18.95
N GLY A 20 27.62 0.36 18.94
CA GLY A 20 27.58 -0.80 18.06
C GLY A 20 26.45 -1.76 18.39
N GLY A 21 26.21 -2.04 19.68
CA GLY A 21 25.10 -2.86 20.15
C GLY A 21 23.75 -2.25 19.78
N ARG A 22 23.56 -0.94 19.95
CA ARG A 22 22.34 -0.23 19.54
C ARG A 22 22.10 -0.28 18.03
N SER A 23 23.14 -0.14 17.21
CA SER A 23 23.05 -0.28 15.76
C SER A 23 22.62 -1.70 15.35
N ASN A 24 23.21 -2.72 15.97
CA ASN A 24 22.85 -4.11 15.70
C ASN A 24 21.42 -4.43 16.14
N MET A 25 20.99 -3.93 17.30
CA MET A 25 19.63 -4.08 17.81
C MET A 25 18.60 -3.45 16.87
N ASN A 26 18.82 -2.20 16.44
CA ASN A 26 17.98 -1.53 15.47
C ASN A 26 17.91 -2.29 14.14
N THR A 27 18.99 -2.92 13.73
CA THR A 27 19.03 -3.76 12.53
C THR A 27 18.22 -5.03 12.71
N ALA A 28 18.33 -5.70 13.86
CA ALA A 28 17.54 -6.88 14.20
C ALA A 28 16.03 -6.58 14.23
N ILE A 29 15.62 -5.50 14.90
CA ILE A 29 14.22 -5.04 14.95
C ILE A 29 13.68 -4.74 13.54
N ARG A 30 14.47 -4.05 12.69
CA ARG A 30 14.09 -3.79 11.30
C ARG A 30 13.89 -5.08 10.51
N ASN A 31 14.77 -6.07 10.67
CA ASN A 31 14.67 -7.35 9.98
C ASN A 31 13.46 -8.17 10.46
N VAL A 32 13.17 -8.20 11.75
CA VAL A 32 11.99 -8.86 12.32
C VAL A 32 10.70 -8.20 11.77
N ASN A 33 10.65 -6.88 11.74
CA ASN A 33 9.51 -6.15 11.18
C ASN A 33 9.35 -6.40 9.67
N ALA A 34 10.45 -6.56 8.92
CA ALA A 34 10.42 -6.93 7.52
C ALA A 34 9.87 -8.35 7.32
N LEU A 35 10.33 -9.33 8.12
CA LEU A 35 9.83 -10.71 8.11
C LEU A 35 8.34 -10.78 8.47
N LEU A 36 7.89 -10.05 9.50
CA LEU A 36 6.48 -9.96 9.87
C LEU A 36 5.62 -9.48 8.69
N ARG A 37 6.05 -8.43 8.01
CA ARG A 37 5.33 -7.92 6.81
C ARG A 37 5.31 -8.94 5.68
N LEU A 38 6.42 -9.63 5.42
CA LEU A 38 6.50 -10.67 4.39
C LEU A 38 5.55 -11.82 4.70
N THR A 39 5.56 -12.31 5.94
CA THR A 39 4.71 -13.41 6.40
C THR A 39 3.23 -13.02 6.33
N THR A 40 2.87 -11.81 6.79
CA THR A 40 1.49 -11.31 6.70
C THR A 40 1.03 -11.19 5.24
N ASN A 41 1.88 -10.65 4.36
CA ASN A 41 1.56 -10.56 2.95
C ASN A 41 1.41 -11.94 2.29
N LEU A 42 2.24 -12.91 2.67
CA LEU A 42 2.13 -14.29 2.17
C LEU A 42 0.84 -14.96 2.67
N ILE A 43 0.51 -14.82 3.95
CA ILE A 43 -0.74 -15.35 4.53
C ILE A 43 -1.96 -14.71 3.84
N ASN A 44 -1.95 -13.41 3.63
CA ASN A 44 -3.03 -12.70 2.94
C ASN A 44 -3.13 -13.14 1.47
N PHE A 45 -2.00 -13.42 0.83
CA PHE A 45 -1.95 -13.97 -0.52
C PHE A 45 -2.54 -15.39 -0.60
N GLU A 46 -2.11 -16.29 0.29
CA GLU A 46 -2.64 -17.66 0.41
C GLU A 46 -4.14 -17.66 0.75
N ARG A 47 -4.57 -16.79 1.66
CA ARG A 47 -5.99 -16.62 2.01
C ARG A 47 -6.81 -16.11 0.82
N ALA A 48 -6.26 -15.23 -0.01
CA ALA A 48 -6.93 -14.78 -1.23
C ALA A 48 -7.02 -15.86 -2.32
N ASP A 49 -6.19 -16.91 -2.24
CA ASP A 49 -6.22 -18.06 -3.16
C ASP A 49 -7.04 -19.23 -2.63
N THR A 50 -6.91 -19.56 -1.34
CA THR A 50 -7.34 -20.87 -0.80
C THR A 50 -8.62 -20.79 0.04
N TYR A 51 -8.90 -19.66 0.69
CA TYR A 51 -10.01 -19.54 1.63
C TYR A 51 -10.95 -18.40 1.26
N SER A 52 -12.12 -18.84 0.80
CA SER A 52 -13.34 -18.04 0.77
C SER A 52 -13.25 -16.77 -0.06
N SER A 53 -13.74 -16.88 -1.25
CA SER A 53 -14.24 -15.79 -2.10
C SER A 53 -15.31 -14.91 -1.40
N ALA A 54 -15.61 -15.13 -0.13
CA ALA A 54 -16.59 -14.35 0.60
C ALA A 54 -16.02 -12.98 0.98
N LEU A 55 -16.75 -11.95 0.59
CA LEU A 55 -16.59 -10.59 1.08
C LEU A 55 -17.49 -10.40 2.30
N TYR A 56 -16.94 -9.82 3.35
CA TYR A 56 -17.71 -9.36 4.51
C TYR A 56 -17.92 -7.86 4.36
N VAL A 57 -18.91 -7.50 3.58
CA VAL A 57 -19.18 -6.10 3.25
C VAL A 57 -20.05 -5.43 4.31
N SER A 58 -19.72 -4.18 4.60
CA SER A 58 -20.53 -3.25 5.41
C SER A 58 -20.55 -1.90 4.73
N GLU A 59 -21.51 -1.08 5.10
CA GLU A 59 -21.66 0.27 4.56
C GLU A 59 -20.69 1.24 5.26
N TYR A 60 -19.99 2.03 4.46
CA TYR A 60 -19.06 3.07 4.92
C TYR A 60 -19.27 4.36 4.14
N GLU A 61 -19.18 5.49 4.85
CA GLU A 61 -19.05 6.80 4.20
C GLU A 61 -17.62 6.95 3.69
N LEU A 62 -17.48 7.06 2.34
CA LEU A 62 -16.20 6.92 1.68
C LEU A 62 -15.23 8.05 2.00
N SER A 63 -15.71 9.31 2.13
CA SER A 63 -14.82 10.44 2.42
C SER A 63 -14.17 10.31 3.80
N THR A 64 -14.97 10.01 4.83
CA THR A 64 -14.48 9.77 6.19
C THR A 64 -13.50 8.60 6.24
N TYR A 65 -13.86 7.48 5.58
CA TYR A 65 -13.00 6.30 5.51
C TYR A 65 -11.64 6.62 4.85
N MET A 66 -11.65 7.38 3.76
CA MET A 66 -10.42 7.78 3.06
C MET A 66 -9.59 8.76 3.88
N GLU A 67 -10.20 9.73 4.56
CA GLU A 67 -9.49 10.66 5.43
C GLU A 67 -8.79 9.95 6.59
N GLU A 68 -9.45 9.02 7.26
CA GLU A 68 -8.85 8.20 8.31
C GLU A 68 -7.63 7.42 7.78
N MET A 69 -7.80 6.78 6.61
CA MET A 69 -6.73 6.04 5.96
C MET A 69 -5.53 6.93 5.62
N ILE A 70 -5.76 8.09 5.03
CA ILE A 70 -4.71 9.02 4.60
C ILE A 70 -4.01 9.65 5.80
N ASN A 71 -4.75 10.00 6.85
CA ASN A 71 -4.18 10.57 8.08
C ASN A 71 -3.14 9.63 8.72
N ALA A 72 -3.33 8.31 8.61
CA ALA A 72 -2.34 7.34 9.09
C ALA A 72 -0.99 7.40 8.33
N PHE A 73 -0.95 8.00 7.13
CA PHE A 73 0.27 8.15 6.33
C PHE A 73 0.90 9.54 6.38
N ARG A 74 0.23 10.56 6.97
CA ARG A 74 0.76 11.94 6.98
C ARG A 74 2.12 12.05 7.65
N ALA A 75 2.27 11.49 8.85
CA ALA A 75 3.55 11.52 9.56
C ALA A 75 4.68 10.85 8.75
N TYR A 76 4.37 9.76 8.02
CA TYR A 76 5.36 9.12 7.15
C TYR A 76 5.69 9.97 5.92
N ALA A 77 4.70 10.64 5.33
CA ALA A 77 4.90 11.56 4.21
C ALA A 77 5.77 12.76 4.64
N ASP A 78 5.50 13.33 5.82
CA ASP A 78 6.27 14.46 6.38
C ASP A 78 7.73 14.09 6.64
N VAL A 79 7.99 12.95 7.28
CA VAL A 79 9.36 12.43 7.48
C VAL A 79 10.10 12.24 6.16
N LYS A 80 9.39 11.81 5.10
CA LYS A 80 9.94 11.65 3.76
C LYS A 80 10.02 12.97 2.97
N ARG A 81 9.43 14.04 3.46
CA ARG A 81 9.27 15.33 2.76
C ARG A 81 8.59 15.15 1.40
N VAL A 82 7.54 14.33 1.36
CA VAL A 82 6.69 14.11 0.19
C VAL A 82 5.33 14.74 0.46
N SER A 83 4.85 15.58 -0.46
CA SER A 83 3.52 16.17 -0.36
C SER A 83 2.45 15.07 -0.53
N LEU A 84 1.52 14.95 0.42
CA LEU A 84 0.40 14.01 0.36
C LEU A 84 -0.91 14.78 0.37
N THR A 85 -1.66 14.70 -0.75
CA THR A 85 -2.93 15.41 -0.92
C THR A 85 -4.06 14.45 -1.23
N TYR A 86 -5.29 14.84 -0.85
CA TYR A 86 -6.52 14.10 -1.09
C TYR A 86 -7.61 15.02 -1.60
N GLU A 87 -8.33 14.58 -2.63
CA GLU A 87 -9.49 15.25 -3.23
C GLU A 87 -10.56 14.24 -3.60
N SER A 88 -11.81 14.69 -3.68
CA SER A 88 -12.95 13.91 -4.16
C SER A 88 -13.85 14.75 -5.07
N ASN A 89 -14.56 14.12 -6.00
CA ASN A 89 -15.58 14.78 -6.83
C ASN A 89 -17.00 14.72 -6.22
N PHE A 90 -17.13 14.29 -4.97
CA PHE A 90 -18.38 14.21 -4.20
C PHE A 90 -18.14 14.71 -2.77
N LEU A 91 -19.20 15.16 -2.11
CA LEU A 91 -19.16 15.59 -0.71
C LEU A 91 -19.47 14.43 0.24
N TYR A 92 -20.38 13.55 -0.16
CA TYR A 92 -20.84 12.42 0.64
C TYR A 92 -21.21 11.25 -0.25
N MET A 93 -20.69 10.06 0.07
CA MET A 93 -21.04 8.84 -0.65
C MET A 93 -20.89 7.61 0.25
N ASN A 94 -21.95 6.84 0.39
CA ASN A 94 -21.91 5.53 1.03
C ASN A 94 -21.53 4.45 0.02
N VAL A 95 -20.64 3.57 0.43
CA VAL A 95 -20.17 2.41 -0.35
C VAL A 95 -20.23 1.15 0.50
N TRP A 96 -20.53 0.03 -0.14
CA TRP A 96 -20.41 -1.29 0.47
C TRP A 96 -19.05 -1.88 0.18
N LEU A 97 -18.26 -2.14 1.21
CA LEU A 97 -16.91 -2.68 1.08
C LEU A 97 -16.55 -3.61 2.24
N ASP A 98 -15.65 -4.56 1.97
CA ASP A 98 -14.96 -5.32 3.01
C ASP A 98 -13.77 -4.49 3.52
N LYS A 99 -13.89 -3.98 4.75
CA LYS A 99 -12.92 -3.04 5.34
C LYS A 99 -11.50 -3.59 5.36
N ASP A 100 -11.31 -4.82 5.80
CA ASP A 100 -9.96 -5.40 5.95
C ASP A 100 -9.27 -5.56 4.60
N LYS A 101 -10.02 -5.97 3.59
CA LYS A 101 -9.51 -6.13 2.23
C LYS A 101 -9.26 -4.77 1.56
N MET A 102 -10.18 -3.80 1.77
CA MET A 102 -9.99 -2.44 1.26
C MET A 102 -8.81 -1.74 1.93
N ASP A 103 -8.66 -1.87 3.25
CA ASP A 103 -7.47 -1.42 3.99
C ASP A 103 -6.18 -1.98 3.39
N SER A 104 -6.18 -3.27 3.05
CA SER A 104 -5.02 -3.91 2.42
C SER A 104 -4.72 -3.34 1.03
N ILE A 105 -5.75 -3.06 0.22
CA ILE A 105 -5.60 -2.40 -1.10
C ILE A 105 -4.98 -1.02 -0.92
N LEU A 106 -5.61 -0.15 -0.11
CA LEU A 106 -5.22 1.25 0.04
C LEU A 106 -3.84 1.38 0.69
N LYS A 107 -3.56 0.60 1.75
CA LYS A 107 -2.25 0.58 2.41
C LYS A 107 -1.12 0.20 1.44
N ASN A 108 -1.35 -0.78 0.57
CA ASN A 108 -0.37 -1.15 -0.46
C ASN A 108 -0.16 -0.04 -1.50
N LEU A 109 -1.24 0.57 -2.00
CA LEU A 109 -1.15 1.63 -3.01
C LEU A 109 -0.46 2.88 -2.45
N ILE A 110 -0.92 3.40 -1.30
CA ILE A 110 -0.40 4.62 -0.69
C ILE A 110 1.04 4.43 -0.22
N SER A 111 1.34 3.31 0.46
CA SER A 111 2.70 3.05 0.92
C SER A 111 3.68 2.88 -0.25
N ASN A 112 3.27 2.27 -1.36
CA ASN A 112 4.10 2.17 -2.55
C ASN A 112 4.35 3.56 -3.17
N ALA A 113 3.31 4.37 -3.34
CA ALA A 113 3.44 5.72 -3.88
C ALA A 113 4.42 6.55 -3.04
N LEU A 114 4.22 6.63 -1.72
CA LEU A 114 5.13 7.35 -0.83
C LEU A 114 6.55 6.78 -0.84
N LYS A 115 6.68 5.47 -0.90
CA LYS A 115 7.97 4.77 -0.86
C LYS A 115 8.82 5.04 -2.09
N TYR A 116 8.22 5.08 -3.29
CA TYR A 116 8.93 5.25 -4.55
C TYR A 116 8.99 6.71 -5.03
N THR A 117 8.36 7.64 -4.30
CA THR A 117 8.50 9.07 -4.53
C THR A 117 9.72 9.60 -3.79
N PRO A 118 10.67 10.29 -4.45
CA PRO A 118 11.80 10.93 -3.79
C PRO A 118 11.36 12.14 -2.96
N GLU A 119 12.26 12.61 -2.10
CA GLU A 119 12.08 13.86 -1.35
C GLU A 119 11.76 15.03 -2.29
N GLY A 120 10.82 15.88 -1.89
CA GLY A 120 10.30 17.00 -2.68
C GLY A 120 9.24 16.61 -3.72
N GLY A 121 8.96 15.31 -3.88
CA GLY A 121 7.89 14.84 -4.77
C GLY A 121 6.51 14.92 -4.13
N SER A 122 5.50 14.43 -4.85
CA SER A 122 4.10 14.45 -4.42
C SER A 122 3.39 13.12 -4.67
N VAL A 123 2.44 12.83 -3.79
CA VAL A 123 1.44 11.76 -3.93
C VAL A 123 0.06 12.41 -3.82
N HIS A 124 -0.74 12.23 -4.86
CA HIS A 124 -2.11 12.73 -4.93
C HIS A 124 -3.08 11.55 -4.95
N ILE A 125 -4.05 11.57 -4.05
CA ILE A 125 -5.12 10.58 -3.95
C ILE A 125 -6.40 11.26 -4.38
N PHE A 126 -7.12 10.62 -5.30
CA PHE A 126 -8.38 11.14 -5.79
C PHE A 126 -9.45 10.07 -5.75
N THR A 127 -10.58 10.37 -5.12
CA THR A 127 -11.77 9.53 -5.18
C THR A 127 -12.82 10.11 -6.11
N ALA A 128 -13.43 9.26 -6.90
CA ALA A 128 -14.43 9.70 -7.84
C ALA A 128 -15.64 8.78 -7.86
N GLU A 129 -16.79 9.42 -8.04
CA GLU A 129 -18.09 8.80 -8.24
C GLU A 129 -18.52 8.95 -9.68
N THR A 130 -19.07 7.89 -10.26
CA THR A 130 -19.83 7.87 -11.51
C THR A 130 -21.20 7.25 -11.26
N GLU A 131 -22.06 7.15 -12.26
CA GLU A 131 -23.40 6.55 -12.13
C GLU A 131 -23.31 5.10 -11.59
N ASP A 132 -22.44 4.27 -12.14
CA ASP A 132 -22.35 2.83 -11.84
C ASP A 132 -21.21 2.45 -10.92
N ASN A 133 -20.19 3.30 -10.77
CA ASN A 133 -18.94 2.93 -10.11
C ASN A 133 -18.45 4.03 -9.18
N TRP A 134 -17.58 3.64 -8.26
CA TRP A 134 -16.70 4.54 -7.56
C TRP A 134 -15.25 4.09 -7.74
N SER A 135 -14.31 4.99 -7.52
CA SER A 135 -12.90 4.70 -7.77
C SER A 135 -11.98 5.43 -6.80
N VAL A 136 -10.82 4.83 -6.56
CA VAL A 136 -9.69 5.48 -5.89
C VAL A 136 -8.51 5.48 -6.86
N GLU A 137 -7.95 6.66 -7.09
CA GLU A 137 -6.76 6.88 -7.87
C GLU A 137 -5.63 7.34 -6.96
N VAL A 138 -4.46 6.71 -7.07
CA VAL A 138 -3.24 7.10 -6.38
C VAL A 138 -2.21 7.42 -7.45
N LYS A 139 -1.82 8.69 -7.51
CA LYS A 139 -0.85 9.22 -8.46
C LYS A 139 0.38 9.72 -7.72
N ASP A 140 1.55 9.32 -8.17
CA ASP A 140 2.83 9.74 -7.61
C ASP A 140 3.73 10.40 -8.66
N THR A 141 4.66 11.23 -8.20
CA THR A 141 5.73 11.81 -9.03
C THR A 141 7.06 11.08 -8.79
N GLY A 142 6.99 9.78 -8.57
CA GLY A 142 8.11 8.94 -8.21
C GLY A 142 8.97 8.50 -9.38
N ILE A 143 9.78 7.47 -9.13
CA ILE A 143 10.74 6.93 -10.12
C ILE A 143 10.07 6.31 -11.35
N GLY A 144 8.75 6.09 -11.31
CA GLY A 144 8.01 5.42 -12.37
C GLY A 144 8.47 3.98 -12.60
N ILE A 145 7.99 3.37 -13.69
CA ILE A 145 8.28 1.98 -14.06
C ILE A 145 8.65 1.93 -15.54
N PRO A 146 9.80 1.30 -15.89
CA PRO A 146 10.21 1.11 -17.27
C PRO A 146 9.14 0.42 -18.14
N ALA A 147 8.89 0.90 -19.35
CA ALA A 147 7.82 0.39 -20.21
C ALA A 147 7.93 -1.12 -20.48
N SER A 148 9.16 -1.64 -20.61
CA SER A 148 9.45 -3.06 -20.82
C SER A 148 9.03 -3.95 -19.63
N GLU A 149 8.88 -3.37 -18.45
CA GLU A 149 8.61 -4.08 -17.21
C GLU A 149 7.15 -3.98 -16.77
N GLN A 150 6.38 -3.03 -17.29
CA GLN A 150 5.00 -2.76 -16.88
C GLN A 150 4.06 -3.97 -16.99
N LYS A 151 4.25 -4.80 -18.02
CA LYS A 151 3.46 -6.06 -18.21
C LYS A 151 3.67 -7.10 -17.12
N LYS A 152 4.72 -6.93 -16.28
CA LYS A 152 5.04 -7.86 -15.18
C LYS A 152 4.56 -7.36 -13.82
N LEU A 153 3.99 -6.14 -13.74
CA LEU A 153 3.71 -5.42 -12.51
C LEU A 153 2.85 -6.19 -11.51
N PHE A 154 1.89 -6.97 -11.99
CA PHE A 154 0.98 -7.76 -11.15
C PHE A 154 1.41 -9.24 -11.03
N ARG A 155 2.67 -9.56 -11.33
CA ARG A 155 3.22 -10.90 -11.12
C ARG A 155 3.86 -11.02 -9.75
N MET A 156 3.92 -12.25 -9.23
CA MET A 156 4.54 -12.55 -7.94
C MET A 156 6.04 -12.21 -7.95
N HIS A 157 6.51 -11.61 -6.85
CA HIS A 157 7.90 -11.20 -6.64
C HIS A 157 8.47 -10.23 -7.68
N PHE A 158 7.60 -9.57 -8.45
CA PHE A 158 8.08 -8.59 -9.40
C PHE A 158 8.50 -7.28 -8.69
N ARG A 159 9.68 -6.81 -9.04
CA ARG A 159 10.21 -5.49 -8.66
C ARG A 159 10.91 -4.89 -9.88
N GLY A 160 10.57 -3.64 -10.20
CA GLY A 160 11.22 -2.92 -11.29
C GLY A 160 12.73 -2.79 -11.06
N SER A 161 13.51 -2.86 -12.12
CA SER A 161 14.99 -2.76 -12.07
C SER A 161 15.43 -1.44 -11.42
N ASN A 162 14.77 -0.33 -11.74
CA ASN A 162 15.02 0.97 -11.12
C ASN A 162 14.68 1.00 -9.62
N ALA A 163 13.67 0.26 -9.16
CA ALA A 163 13.33 0.11 -7.74
C ALA A 163 14.36 -0.73 -6.98
N ILE A 164 14.97 -1.73 -7.62
CA ILE A 164 16.06 -2.52 -7.04
C ILE A 164 17.31 -1.63 -6.89
N ASN A 165 17.64 -0.88 -7.91
CA ASN A 165 18.81 0.01 -7.93
C ASN A 165 18.71 1.15 -6.91
N SER A 166 17.50 1.62 -6.61
CA SER A 166 17.24 2.68 -5.62
C SER A 166 17.36 2.23 -4.16
N LYS A 167 17.74 0.98 -3.87
CA LYS A 167 17.84 0.37 -2.53
C LYS A 167 16.55 0.39 -1.72
N VAL A 168 15.42 0.65 -2.36
CA VAL A 168 14.12 0.67 -1.71
C VAL A 168 13.66 -0.77 -1.42
N THR A 169 13.46 -1.13 -0.16
CA THR A 169 13.08 -2.50 0.24
C THR A 169 11.63 -2.83 -0.10
N GLY A 170 11.33 -4.03 -0.58
CA GLY A 170 9.96 -4.49 -0.85
C GLY A 170 9.91 -5.97 -1.24
N SER A 171 8.76 -6.61 -1.00
CA SER A 171 8.53 -8.04 -1.26
C SER A 171 8.17 -8.36 -2.71
N GLY A 172 7.68 -7.37 -3.49
CA GLY A 172 7.11 -7.61 -4.81
C GLY A 172 5.75 -8.33 -4.82
N ILE A 173 5.09 -8.47 -3.65
CA ILE A 173 3.79 -9.15 -3.52
C ILE A 173 2.64 -8.13 -3.45
N GLY A 174 2.89 -6.91 -3.00
CA GLY A 174 1.84 -5.93 -2.67
C GLY A 174 0.88 -5.62 -3.81
N LEU A 175 1.38 -5.38 -5.02
CA LEU A 175 0.51 -5.08 -6.18
C LEU A 175 -0.24 -6.31 -6.70
N LEU A 176 0.34 -7.50 -6.58
CA LEU A 176 -0.38 -8.74 -6.88
C LEU A 176 -1.55 -8.95 -5.91
N LEU A 177 -1.34 -8.67 -4.61
CA LEU A 177 -2.41 -8.71 -3.61
C LEU A 177 -3.50 -7.69 -3.95
N VAL A 178 -3.14 -6.45 -4.29
CA VAL A 178 -4.09 -5.42 -4.75
C VAL A 178 -4.91 -5.96 -5.92
N TRP A 179 -4.28 -6.54 -6.94
CA TRP A 179 -4.97 -7.09 -8.10
C TRP A 179 -5.99 -8.18 -7.71
N LYS A 180 -5.60 -9.11 -6.84
CA LYS A 180 -6.50 -10.18 -6.37
C LYS A 180 -7.69 -9.62 -5.59
N LEU A 181 -7.43 -8.71 -4.64
CA LEU A 181 -8.49 -8.15 -3.79
C LEU A 181 -9.45 -7.26 -4.58
N VAL A 182 -8.95 -6.48 -5.54
CA VAL A 182 -9.81 -5.68 -6.44
C VAL A 182 -10.71 -6.59 -7.27
N ARG A 183 -10.17 -7.68 -7.84
CA ARG A 183 -10.99 -8.66 -8.58
C ARG A 183 -12.01 -9.36 -7.70
N LEU A 184 -11.69 -9.66 -6.46
CA LEU A 184 -12.63 -10.23 -5.49
C LEU A 184 -13.84 -9.30 -5.28
N HIS A 185 -13.61 -7.97 -5.26
CA HIS A 185 -14.66 -6.95 -5.22
C HIS A 185 -15.31 -6.69 -6.61
N LYS A 186 -15.11 -7.56 -7.60
CA LYS A 186 -15.59 -7.38 -8.98
C LYS A 186 -15.10 -6.06 -9.63
N GLY A 187 -14.03 -5.49 -9.08
CA GLY A 187 -13.43 -4.24 -9.53
C GLY A 187 -12.46 -4.40 -10.70
N LYS A 188 -11.98 -3.27 -11.19
CA LYS A 188 -10.98 -3.15 -12.27
C LYS A 188 -9.81 -2.30 -11.81
N ILE A 189 -8.64 -2.53 -12.41
CA ILE A 189 -7.43 -1.71 -12.19
C ILE A 189 -7.01 -1.10 -13.51
N ASN A 190 -6.83 0.21 -13.51
CA ASN A 190 -6.15 0.96 -14.56
C ASN A 190 -4.78 1.39 -14.03
N PHE A 191 -3.78 1.29 -14.87
CA PHE A 191 -2.41 1.61 -14.53
C PHE A 191 -1.75 2.37 -15.67
N SER A 192 -1.01 3.42 -15.33
CA SER A 192 -0.11 4.12 -16.23
C SER A 192 1.15 4.53 -15.47
N SER A 193 2.30 4.49 -16.13
CA SER A 193 3.56 4.93 -15.56
C SER A 193 4.53 5.36 -16.64
N THR A 194 5.36 6.33 -16.31
CA THR A 194 6.48 6.75 -17.14
C THR A 194 7.72 6.80 -16.26
N GLU A 195 8.78 6.11 -16.66
CA GLU A 195 10.03 6.11 -15.93
C GLU A 195 10.54 7.54 -15.72
N GLY A 196 10.94 7.86 -14.49
CA GLY A 196 11.37 9.20 -14.08
C GLY A 196 10.25 10.24 -13.91
N LYS A 197 8.98 9.91 -14.19
CA LYS A 197 7.85 10.86 -14.08
C LYS A 197 6.78 10.42 -13.09
N GLY A 198 6.84 9.17 -12.61
CA GLY A 198 5.89 8.62 -11.64
C GLY A 198 4.91 7.62 -12.22
N SER A 199 3.94 7.25 -11.39
CA SER A 199 2.91 6.26 -11.71
C SER A 199 1.53 6.73 -11.28
N CYS A 200 0.52 6.18 -11.92
CA CYS A 200 -0.89 6.37 -11.57
C CYS A 200 -1.56 5.00 -11.55
N ILE A 201 -2.13 4.62 -10.42
CA ILE A 201 -2.92 3.41 -10.25
C ILE A 201 -4.33 3.80 -9.84
N LYS A 202 -5.31 3.39 -10.62
CA LYS A 202 -6.73 3.62 -10.35
C LYS A 202 -7.43 2.30 -10.16
N VAL A 203 -8.06 2.11 -9.01
CA VAL A 203 -8.94 0.98 -8.71
C VAL A 203 -10.39 1.43 -8.80
N ILE A 204 -11.22 0.65 -9.46
CA ILE A 204 -12.61 0.99 -9.78
C ILE A 204 -13.50 -0.13 -9.27
N PHE A 205 -14.54 0.21 -8.53
CA PHE A 205 -15.48 -0.73 -7.92
C PHE A 205 -16.92 -0.43 -8.35
N PRO A 206 -17.76 -1.45 -8.55
CA PRO A 206 -19.17 -1.23 -8.81
C PRO A 206 -19.88 -0.70 -7.55
N LYS A 207 -20.85 0.20 -7.71
CA LYS A 207 -21.69 0.70 -6.62
C LYS A 207 -22.70 -0.33 -6.14
N LYS A 208 -23.19 -1.18 -7.04
CA LYS A 208 -24.15 -2.23 -6.77
C LYS A 208 -23.47 -3.58 -6.95
N GLU A 209 -23.62 -4.49 -6.01
CA GLU A 209 -23.39 -5.89 -6.28
C GLU A 209 -24.47 -6.38 -7.26
N LYS A 210 -24.04 -6.86 -8.42
CA LYS A 210 -24.88 -7.69 -9.30
C LYS A 210 -24.72 -9.14 -8.93
#